data_8c8e5c2fe496f9ab37591ce1aea4b60d
#
_entry.id   8c8e5c2fe496f9ab37591ce1aea4b60d
#
_cell.length_a   1.000
_cell.length_b   1.000
_cell.length_c   1.000
_cell.angle_alpha   90.00
_cell.angle_beta   90.00
_cell.angle_gamma   90.00
#
_symmetry.space_group_name_H-M   'P 1'
#
loop_
_entity.id
_entity.type
_entity.pdbx_description
1 polymer ?
#
loop_
_entity_poly.entity_id
_entity_poly.type
_entity_poly.pdbx_seq_one_letter_code
_entity_poly.pdbx_strand_id
1 'polypeptide(L)'
;ESRKDKERLDAYVSQLQDRGFTAEGFLGYKNRAKEIVRIAKAVNADMLVMGAHGHTGIQDFIYGETVNTVRHELKIPVLIVNL
;
A
#
# COMPACT_ATOMS: atom_id res chain seq x y z
N GLU A 1 13.97 -8.79 1.36
CA GLU A 1 14.48 -8.74 0.00
C GLU A 1 13.38 -8.35 -0.97
N SER A 2 13.67 -7.40 -1.84
CA SER A 2 12.64 -6.79 -2.69
C SER A 2 12.03 -7.73 -3.71
N ARG A 3 12.78 -8.74 -4.19
CA ARG A 3 12.23 -9.69 -5.15
C ARG A 3 11.13 -10.55 -4.53
N LYS A 4 11.35 -11.01 -3.31
CA LYS A 4 10.32 -11.78 -2.60
C LYS A 4 9.11 -10.95 -2.28
N ASP A 5 9.34 -9.70 -1.93
CA ASP A 5 8.25 -8.78 -1.65
C ASP A 5 7.42 -8.54 -2.90
N LYS A 6 8.08 -8.40 -4.04
CA LYS A 6 7.36 -8.20 -5.29
C LYS A 6 6.55 -9.44 -5.68
N GLU A 7 7.12 -10.62 -5.50
CA GLU A 7 6.39 -11.86 -5.78
C GLU A 7 5.15 -11.99 -4.91
N ARG A 8 5.27 -11.65 -3.63
CA ARG A 8 4.14 -11.67 -2.72
C ARG A 8 3.07 -10.67 -3.13
N LEU A 9 3.50 -9.47 -3.45
CA LEU A 9 2.58 -8.43 -3.89
C LEU A 9 1.84 -8.85 -5.15
N ASP A 10 2.57 -9.37 -6.13
CA ASP A 10 1.97 -9.82 -7.39
C ASP A 10 0.96 -10.92 -7.14
N ALA A 11 1.23 -11.82 -6.20
CA ALA A 11 0.30 -12.88 -5.85
C ALA A 11 -0.99 -12.33 -5.24
N TYR A 12 -0.87 -11.35 -4.34
CA TYR A 12 -2.06 -10.72 -3.76
C TYR A 12 -2.88 -9.97 -4.80
N VAL A 13 -2.21 -9.25 -5.67
CA VAL A 13 -2.89 -8.52 -6.74
C VAL A 13 -3.64 -9.49 -7.64
N SER A 14 -2.99 -10.60 -8.00
CA SER A 14 -3.60 -11.63 -8.83
C SER A 14 -4.86 -12.21 -8.19
N GLN A 15 -4.79 -12.49 -6.89
CA GLN A 15 -5.94 -13.01 -6.16
C GLN A 15 -7.10 -12.03 -6.16
N LEU A 16 -6.81 -10.76 -5.99
CA LEU A 16 -7.86 -9.74 -6.02
C LEU A 16 -8.49 -9.63 -7.41
N GLN A 17 -7.66 -9.67 -8.45
CA GLN A 17 -8.16 -9.62 -9.82
C GLN A 17 -9.03 -10.82 -10.13
N ASP A 18 -8.64 -12.00 -9.65
CA ASP A 18 -9.42 -13.21 -9.84
C ASP A 18 -10.81 -13.13 -9.18
N ARG A 19 -10.92 -12.31 -8.16
CA ARG A 19 -12.20 -12.11 -7.46
C ARG A 19 -13.02 -10.94 -8.02
N GLY A 20 -12.56 -10.37 -9.11
CA GLY A 20 -13.31 -9.34 -9.81
C GLY A 20 -12.95 -7.91 -9.45
N PHE A 21 -11.92 -7.71 -8.61
CA PHE A 21 -11.47 -6.37 -8.29
C PHE A 21 -10.49 -5.84 -9.33
N THR A 22 -10.57 -4.56 -9.59
CA THR A 22 -9.54 -3.89 -10.38
C THR A 22 -8.43 -3.50 -9.42
N ALA A 23 -7.34 -4.23 -9.47
CA ALA A 23 -6.25 -4.06 -8.52
C ALA A 23 -4.92 -3.85 -9.21
N GLU A 24 -4.10 -3.00 -8.64
CA GLU A 24 -2.72 -2.77 -9.08
C GLU A 24 -1.84 -2.73 -7.85
N GLY A 25 -0.61 -3.18 -8.00
CA GLY A 25 0.32 -3.24 -6.90
C GLY A 25 1.63 -2.53 -7.20
N PHE A 26 2.17 -1.87 -6.19
CA PHE A 26 3.42 -1.14 -6.30
C PHE A 26 4.26 -1.38 -5.06
N LEU A 27 5.54 -1.66 -5.26
CA LEU A 27 6.46 -1.69 -4.14
C LEU A 27 6.86 -0.27 -3.79
N GLY A 28 6.77 0.05 -2.51
CA GLY A 28 7.17 1.34 -2.01
C GLY A 28 8.38 1.22 -1.11
N TYR A 29 9.15 2.27 -1.05
CA TYR A 29 10.28 2.37 -0.15
C TYR A 29 10.06 3.55 0.77
N LYS A 30 10.99 3.78 1.68
CA LYS A 30 10.86 4.89 2.63
C LYS A 30 10.60 6.21 1.91
N ASN A 31 9.78 7.03 2.52
CA ASN A 31 9.53 8.40 2.07
C ASN A 31 8.87 8.49 0.69
N ARG A 32 8.00 7.55 0.41
CA ARG A 32 7.28 7.52 -0.87
C ARG A 32 5.83 7.96 -0.76
N ALA A 33 5.51 8.68 0.31
CA ALA A 33 4.12 9.08 0.54
C ALA A 33 3.52 9.87 -0.62
N LYS A 34 4.27 10.83 -1.14
CA LYS A 34 3.79 11.64 -2.27
C LYS A 34 3.59 10.81 -3.53
N GLU A 35 4.46 9.84 -3.75
CA GLU A 35 4.34 8.93 -4.89
C GLU A 35 3.10 8.06 -4.75
N ILE A 36 2.86 7.54 -3.57
CA ILE A 36 1.66 6.74 -3.31
C ILE A 36 0.40 7.55 -3.59
N VAL A 37 0.37 8.78 -3.10
CA VAL A 37 -0.77 9.67 -3.31
C VAL A 37 -0.96 9.94 -4.80
N ARG A 38 0.12 10.23 -5.50
CA ARG A 38 0.07 10.51 -6.93
C ARG A 38 -0.51 9.33 -7.71
N ILE A 39 -0.03 8.14 -7.41
CA ILE A 39 -0.49 6.94 -8.11
C ILE A 39 -1.96 6.66 -7.78
N ALA A 40 -2.33 6.75 -6.52
CA ALA A 40 -3.71 6.50 -6.11
C ALA A 40 -4.68 7.44 -6.82
N LYS A 41 -4.29 8.70 -6.96
CA LYS A 41 -5.12 9.66 -7.69
C LYS A 41 -5.16 9.37 -9.19
N ALA A 42 -4.02 8.99 -9.75
CA ALA A 42 -3.93 8.72 -11.18
C ALA A 42 -4.82 7.55 -11.61
N VAL A 43 -4.93 6.52 -10.76
CA VAL A 43 -5.75 5.35 -11.08
C VAL A 43 -7.17 5.44 -10.51
N ASN A 44 -7.51 6.54 -9.89
CA ASN A 44 -8.83 6.73 -9.26
C ASN A 44 -9.15 5.62 -8.26
N ALA A 45 -8.22 5.34 -7.38
CA ALA A 45 -8.38 4.28 -6.41
C ALA A 45 -9.53 4.55 -5.45
N ASP A 46 -10.32 3.52 -5.17
CA ASP A 46 -11.41 3.59 -4.20
C ASP A 46 -10.95 3.16 -2.81
N MET A 47 -9.86 2.45 -2.73
CA MET A 47 -9.27 1.99 -1.49
C MET A 47 -7.78 1.80 -1.69
N LEU A 48 -7.02 2.10 -0.66
CA LEU A 48 -5.59 1.86 -0.65
C LEU A 48 -5.27 0.81 0.39
N VAL A 49 -4.53 -0.22 -0.01
CA VAL A 49 -4.06 -1.25 0.90
C VAL A 49 -2.55 -1.14 1.00
N MET A 50 -2.05 -0.99 2.21
CA MET A 50 -0.61 -0.86 2.45
C MET A 50 -0.14 -2.01 3.32
N GLY A 51 0.93 -2.66 2.92
CA GLY A 51 1.53 -3.71 3.72
C GLY A 51 2.66 -3.17 4.56
N ALA A 52 2.70 -3.60 5.82
CA ALA A 52 3.77 -3.24 6.73
C ALA A 52 4.46 -4.50 7.21
N HIS A 53 5.78 -4.51 7.18
CA HIS A 53 6.52 -5.62 7.74
C HIS A 53 7.83 -5.12 8.35
N GLY A 54 8.45 -5.99 9.14
CA GLY A 54 9.72 -5.66 9.76
C GLY A 54 9.65 -5.77 11.27
N HIS A 55 10.74 -5.43 11.90
CA HIS A 55 10.89 -5.56 13.35
C HIS A 55 10.11 -4.53 14.13
N THR A 56 9.83 -3.38 13.53
CA THR A 56 9.15 -2.30 14.21
C THR A 56 7.66 -2.54 14.35
N GLY A 57 7.12 -3.40 13.50
CA GLY A 57 5.72 -3.75 13.61
C GLY A 57 4.77 -2.71 13.06
N ILE A 58 3.50 -3.08 13.13
CA ILE A 58 2.45 -2.30 12.50
C ILE A 58 2.18 -0.98 13.21
N GLN A 59 2.41 -0.92 14.52
CA GLN A 59 2.16 0.32 15.27
C GLN A 59 3.04 1.46 14.80
N ASP A 60 4.32 1.20 14.63
CA ASP A 60 5.24 2.23 14.15
C ASP A 60 4.89 2.66 12.75
N PHE A 61 4.43 1.74 11.93
CA PHE A 61 4.02 2.06 10.58
C PHE A 61 2.78 2.94 10.54
N ILE A 62 1.77 2.61 11.35
CA ILE A 62 0.51 3.36 11.40
C ILE A 62 0.74 4.80 11.85
N TYR A 63 1.61 4.99 12.83
CA TYR A 63 1.91 6.32 13.34
C TYR A 63 3.05 6.99 12.59
N GLY A 64 3.53 6.36 11.52
CA GLY A 64 4.62 6.90 10.73
C GLY A 64 4.18 8.03 9.82
N GLU A 65 5.17 8.78 9.36
CA GLU A 65 4.93 9.94 8.52
C GLU A 65 4.29 9.57 7.17
N THR A 66 4.69 8.44 6.61
CA THR A 66 4.16 8.01 5.32
C THR A 66 2.65 7.81 5.40
N VAL A 67 2.18 7.06 6.40
CA VAL A 67 0.75 6.79 6.54
C VAL A 67 -0.01 8.07 6.87
N ASN A 68 0.55 8.92 7.72
CA ASN A 68 -0.08 10.21 8.04
C ASN A 68 -0.28 11.06 6.80
N THR A 69 0.74 11.16 5.96
CA THR A 69 0.66 11.95 4.74
C THR A 69 -0.40 11.38 3.81
N VAL A 70 -0.39 10.06 3.62
CA VAL A 70 -1.36 9.41 2.75
C VAL A 70 -2.78 9.63 3.23
N ARG A 71 -3.04 9.45 4.52
CA ARG A 71 -4.37 9.66 5.10
C ARG A 71 -4.84 11.09 4.95
N HIS A 72 -3.92 12.03 5.07
CA HIS A 72 -4.25 13.44 4.98
C HIS A 72 -4.58 13.85 3.55
N GLU A 73 -3.85 13.30 2.59
CA GLU A 73 -3.98 13.69 1.19
C GLU A 73 -5.08 12.93 0.44
N LEU A 74 -5.39 11.72 0.87
CA LEU A 74 -6.38 10.88 0.19
C LEU A 74 -7.64 10.78 1.02
N LYS A 75 -8.78 10.90 0.37
CA LYS A 75 -10.10 10.81 1.01
C LYS A 75 -10.74 9.46 0.77
N ILE A 76 -9.94 8.41 0.77
CA ILE A 76 -10.42 7.04 0.54
C ILE A 76 -10.00 6.17 1.72
N PRO A 77 -10.65 5.03 1.92
CA PRO A 77 -10.23 4.11 2.98
C PRO A 77 -8.79 3.63 2.77
N VAL A 78 -8.06 3.54 3.86
CA VAL A 78 -6.70 3.01 3.85
C VAL A 78 -6.66 1.83 4.80
N LEU A 79 -6.33 0.66 4.26
CA LEU A 79 -6.22 -0.55 5.04
C LEU A 79 -4.74 -0.90 5.19
N ILE A 80 -4.32 -1.17 6.41
CA ILE A 80 -2.95 -1.52 6.69
C ILE A 80 -2.89 -2.97 7.13
N VAL A 81 -2.08 -3.74 6.44
CA VAL A 81 -1.96 -5.17 6.67
C VAL A 81 -0.56 -5.50 7.18
N ASN A 82 -0.50 -6.29 8.22
CA ASN A 82 0.79 -6.77 8.74
C ASN A 82 1.21 -8.00 7.93
N LEU A 83 2.35 -7.87 7.30
CA LEU A 83 2.87 -8.94 6.44
C LEU A 83 3.85 -9.86 7.17
#